data_2420f8c7e24fc2dd4f3088e5b79a31ff
#
_entry.id   2420f8c7e24fc2dd4f3088e5b79a31ff
#
_cell.length_a   1.000
_cell.length_b   1.000
_cell.length_c   1.000
_cell.angle_alpha   90.00
_cell.angle_beta   90.00
_cell.angle_gamma   90.00
#
_symmetry.space_group_name_H-M   'P 1'
#
loop_
_entity.id
_entity.type
_entity.pdbx_description
1 polymer ?
#
loop_
_entity_poly.entity_id
_entity_poly.type
_entity_poly.pdbx_seq_one_letter_code
_entity_poly.pdbx_strand_id
1 'polypeptide(L)'
;MNELDKNKEYYVIARDENLQVAVLNILEQNGYRWPDGTPATEYIPMKRTKSDVLYIYPNERQITWGRSTYDIDPDKIKLNPNSLLKTVIL
;
A
#
# COMPACT_ATOMS: atom_id res chain seq x y z
N MET A 1 3.83 12.74 12.13
CA MET A 1 3.54 11.33 12.41
C MET A 1 4.20 10.49 11.35
N ASN A 2 4.91 9.50 11.77
CA ASN A 2 5.78 8.76 10.88
C ASN A 2 5.40 7.30 10.75
N GLU A 3 4.40 6.88 11.49
CA GLU A 3 3.94 5.50 11.41
C GLU A 3 2.43 5.45 11.33
N LEU A 4 1.96 4.41 10.67
CA LEU A 4 0.54 4.15 10.60
C LEU A 4 0.07 3.51 11.89
N ASP A 5 -1.17 3.78 12.27
CA ASP A 5 -1.76 3.25 13.50
C ASP A 5 -1.96 1.74 13.34
N LYS A 6 -1.39 0.97 14.28
CA LYS A 6 -1.48 -0.49 14.27
C LYS A 6 -2.90 -1.00 14.45
N ASN A 7 -3.77 -0.19 14.99
CA ASN A 7 -5.16 -0.57 15.24
C ASN A 7 -6.08 -0.25 14.07
N LYS A 8 -5.53 0.25 12.96
CA LYS A 8 -6.31 0.66 11.81
C LYS A 8 -5.79 -0.01 10.55
N GLU A 9 -6.65 -0.06 9.54
CA GLU A 9 -6.31 -0.58 8.22
C GLU A 9 -6.53 0.52 7.20
N TYR A 10 -5.68 0.55 6.19
CA TYR A 10 -5.66 1.66 5.24
C TYR A 10 -5.69 1.15 3.81
N TYR A 11 -6.00 2.05 2.87
CA TYR A 11 -5.82 1.76 1.46
C TYR A 11 -5.30 3.00 0.73
N VAL A 12 -4.60 2.75 -0.36
CA VAL A 12 -4.04 3.78 -1.22
C VAL A 12 -4.46 3.46 -2.65
N ILE A 13 -4.92 4.47 -3.37
CA ILE A 13 -5.19 4.34 -4.79
C ILE A 13 -4.00 4.90 -5.55
N ALA A 14 -3.31 4.06 -6.29
CA ALA A 14 -2.12 4.43 -7.06
C ALA A 14 -2.27 3.89 -8.49
N ARG A 15 -2.85 4.71 -9.36
CA ARG A 15 -3.20 4.30 -10.74
C ARG A 15 -2.05 4.43 -11.71
N ASP A 16 -1.01 5.18 -11.35
CA ASP A 16 0.20 5.31 -12.15
C ASP A 16 1.19 4.25 -11.65
N GLU A 17 1.75 3.47 -12.56
CA GLU A 17 2.70 2.43 -12.20
C GLU A 17 3.89 2.99 -11.43
N ASN A 18 4.42 4.13 -11.86
CA ASN A 18 5.57 4.76 -11.18
C ASN A 18 5.20 5.20 -9.76
N LEU A 19 4.00 5.74 -9.59
CA LEU A 19 3.53 6.12 -8.26
C LEU A 19 3.36 4.89 -7.38
N GLN A 20 2.80 3.82 -7.92
CA GLN A 20 2.63 2.59 -7.15
C GLN A 20 3.97 2.00 -6.72
N VAL A 21 4.95 1.99 -7.63
CA VAL A 21 6.30 1.51 -7.30
C VAL A 21 6.90 2.35 -6.17
N ALA A 22 6.75 3.67 -6.24
CA ALA A 22 7.27 4.54 -5.19
C ALA A 22 6.63 4.24 -3.83
N VAL A 23 5.31 4.05 -3.80
CA VAL A 23 4.60 3.69 -2.57
C VAL A 23 5.08 2.34 -2.05
N LEU A 24 5.19 1.34 -2.91
CA LEU A 24 5.66 0.02 -2.52
C LEU A 24 7.09 0.05 -1.99
N ASN A 25 7.94 0.88 -2.58
CA ASN A 25 9.31 1.03 -2.11
C ASN A 25 9.36 1.58 -0.68
N ILE A 26 8.55 2.59 -0.40
CA ILE A 26 8.46 3.17 0.94
C ILE A 26 7.95 2.12 1.94
N LEU A 27 6.92 1.40 1.57
CA LEU A 27 6.36 0.36 2.43
C LEU A 27 7.38 -0.74 2.70
N GLU A 28 8.13 -1.15 1.69
CA GLU A 28 9.17 -2.16 1.86
C GLU A 28 10.26 -1.68 2.82
N GLN A 29 10.67 -0.42 2.72
CA GLN A 29 11.66 0.16 3.62
C GLN A 29 11.18 0.18 5.07
N ASN A 30 9.88 0.15 5.28
CA ASN A 30 9.27 0.13 6.61
C ASN A 30 8.83 -1.27 7.04
N GLY A 31 9.32 -2.30 6.37
CA GLY A 31 9.12 -3.68 6.79
C GLY A 31 7.84 -4.33 6.29
N TYR A 32 7.10 -3.68 5.41
CA TYR A 32 5.87 -4.26 4.86
C TYR A 32 6.20 -5.26 3.76
N ARG A 33 5.43 -6.34 3.70
CA ARG A 33 5.60 -7.40 2.72
C ARG A 33 4.26 -7.92 2.25
N TRP A 34 4.27 -8.60 1.13
CA TRP A 34 3.10 -9.35 0.69
C TRP A 34 2.85 -10.51 1.67
N PRO A 35 1.62 -11.06 1.71
CA PRO A 35 1.29 -12.08 2.70
C PRO A 35 2.18 -13.33 2.66
N ASP A 36 2.75 -13.65 1.51
CA ASP A 36 3.66 -14.80 1.37
C ASP A 36 5.11 -14.49 1.74
N GLY A 37 5.39 -13.26 2.21
CA GLY A 37 6.73 -12.83 2.59
C GLY A 37 7.53 -12.19 1.47
N THR A 38 7.00 -12.13 0.26
CA THR A 38 7.67 -11.48 -0.87
C THR A 38 7.87 -9.99 -0.59
N PRO A 39 9.07 -9.45 -0.81
CA PRO A 39 9.27 -8.00 -0.68
C PRO A 39 8.33 -7.20 -1.55
N ALA A 40 7.88 -6.05 -1.05
CA ALA A 40 6.82 -5.26 -1.69
C ALA A 40 7.14 -4.92 -3.15
N THR A 41 8.38 -4.54 -3.44
CA THR A 41 8.74 -4.10 -4.80
C THR A 41 8.97 -5.26 -5.77
N GLU A 42 8.94 -6.49 -5.32
CA GLU A 42 9.11 -7.64 -6.20
C GLU A 42 7.83 -8.07 -6.90
N TYR A 43 6.72 -7.48 -6.54
CA TYR A 43 5.46 -7.70 -7.24
C TYR A 43 4.73 -6.36 -7.35
N ILE A 44 4.47 -5.92 -8.58
CA ILE A 44 3.82 -4.64 -8.83
C ILE A 44 2.42 -4.93 -9.39
N PRO A 45 1.37 -4.85 -8.58
CA PRO A 45 0.02 -5.21 -9.03
C PRO A 45 -0.45 -4.40 -10.25
N MET A 46 -0.12 -3.12 -10.32
CA MET A 46 -0.50 -2.29 -11.46
C MET A 46 0.09 -2.82 -12.75
N LYS A 47 1.32 -3.30 -12.70
CA LYS A 47 2.02 -3.84 -13.86
C LYS A 47 1.47 -5.22 -14.25
N ARG A 48 1.16 -6.05 -13.27
CA ARG A 48 0.77 -7.45 -13.52
C ARG A 48 -0.71 -7.62 -13.82
N THR A 49 -1.57 -6.93 -13.09
CA THR A 49 -3.02 -7.15 -13.16
C THR A 49 -3.81 -5.86 -13.31
N LYS A 50 -3.13 -4.72 -13.51
CA LYS A 50 -3.77 -3.40 -13.57
C LYS A 50 -4.54 -3.05 -12.29
N SER A 51 -4.06 -3.55 -11.17
CA SER A 51 -4.69 -3.31 -9.88
C SER A 51 -4.16 -2.03 -9.26
N ASP A 52 -5.06 -1.08 -9.02
CA ASP A 52 -4.69 0.27 -8.62
C ASP A 52 -4.85 0.55 -7.13
N VAL A 53 -5.27 -0.44 -6.34
CA VAL A 53 -5.47 -0.27 -4.90
C VAL A 53 -4.48 -1.12 -4.14
N LEU A 54 -3.84 -0.50 -3.15
CA LEU A 54 -3.00 -1.21 -2.18
C LEU A 54 -3.68 -1.11 -0.82
N TYR A 55 -3.90 -2.25 -0.18
CA TYR A 55 -4.41 -2.32 1.18
C TYR A 55 -3.23 -2.51 2.13
N ILE A 56 -3.23 -1.77 3.23
CA ILE A 56 -2.11 -1.73 4.16
C ILE A 56 -2.59 -2.15 5.53
N TYR A 57 -1.93 -3.14 6.10
CA TYR A 57 -2.26 -3.72 7.41
C TYR A 57 -1.08 -3.52 8.36
N PRO A 58 -1.05 -2.38 9.09
CA PRO A 58 0.11 -2.06 9.92
C PRO A 58 0.41 -3.05 11.03
N ASN A 59 -0.62 -3.66 11.61
CA ASN A 59 -0.38 -4.63 12.68
C ASN A 59 0.45 -5.82 12.22
N GLU A 60 0.15 -6.34 11.04
CA GLU A 60 0.85 -7.49 10.46
C GLU A 60 2.06 -7.08 9.61
N ARG A 61 2.23 -5.80 9.34
CA ARG A 61 3.20 -5.30 8.36
C ARG A 61 3.04 -5.97 7.01
N GLN A 62 1.79 -6.12 6.58
CA GLN A 62 1.43 -6.75 5.31
C GLN A 62 0.68 -5.81 4.41
N ILE A 63 0.75 -6.11 3.11
CA ILE A 63 -0.01 -5.40 2.09
C ILE A 63 -0.73 -6.41 1.21
N THR A 64 -1.90 -6.00 0.70
CA THR A 64 -2.60 -6.75 -0.34
C THR A 64 -3.02 -5.76 -1.41
N TRP A 65 -3.64 -6.24 -2.48
CA TRP A 65 -4.03 -5.37 -3.58
C TRP A 65 -5.46 -5.64 -4.01
N GLY A 66 -6.03 -4.66 -4.70
CA GLY A 66 -7.36 -4.77 -5.26
C GLY A 66 -7.53 -3.75 -6.37
N ARG A 67 -8.76 -3.58 -6.84
CA ARG A 67 -9.09 -2.64 -7.93
C ARG A 67 -10.16 -1.68 -7.46
N SER A 68 -10.00 -0.40 -7.80
CA SER A 68 -10.98 0.61 -7.45
C SER A 68 -12.29 0.45 -8.21
N THR A 69 -12.30 -0.37 -9.26
CA THR A 69 -13.54 -0.70 -9.99
C THR A 69 -14.44 -1.65 -9.20
N TYR A 70 -13.92 -2.28 -8.17
CA TYR A 70 -14.70 -3.09 -7.24
C TYR A 70 -14.96 -2.27 -5.98
N ASP A 71 -15.84 -2.80 -5.11
CA ASP A 71 -16.14 -2.11 -3.86
C ASP A 71 -14.92 -2.07 -2.96
N ILE A 72 -14.55 -0.86 -2.54
CA ILE A 72 -13.50 -0.68 -1.55
C ILE A 72 -14.16 -0.80 -0.17
N ASP A 73 -13.48 -1.51 0.74
CA ASP A 73 -13.97 -1.70 2.10
C ASP A 73 -14.16 -0.34 2.79
N PRO A 74 -15.39 0.03 3.17
CA PRO A 74 -15.64 1.34 3.79
C PRO A 74 -15.06 1.46 5.19
N ASP A 75 -14.66 0.36 5.82
CA ASP A 75 -14.07 0.41 7.15
C ASP A 75 -12.58 0.76 7.10
N LYS A 76 -11.97 0.78 5.93
CA LYS A 76 -10.56 1.13 5.78
C LYS A 76 -10.41 2.63 5.54
N ILE A 77 -9.29 3.16 5.97
CA ILE A 77 -8.99 4.59 5.88
C ILE A 77 -8.21 4.87 4.59
N LYS A 78 -8.72 5.81 3.81
CA LYS A 78 -8.04 6.21 2.58
C LYS A 78 -6.82 7.06 2.91
N LEU A 79 -5.67 6.70 2.34
CA LEU A 79 -4.46 7.50 2.44
C LEU A 79 -4.18 8.13 1.07
N ASN A 80 -3.75 9.39 1.11
CA ASN A 80 -3.23 10.05 -0.08
C ASN A 80 -1.82 9.51 -0.33
N PRO A 81 -1.50 8.98 -1.53
CA PRO A 81 -0.17 8.44 -1.79
C PRO A 81 0.94 9.46 -1.57
N ASN A 82 0.71 10.73 -1.88
CA ASN A 82 1.72 11.76 -1.67
C ASN A 82 1.99 12.00 -0.18
N SER A 83 0.96 11.92 0.65
CA SER A 83 1.12 12.03 2.09
C SER A 83 1.90 10.84 2.65
N LEU A 84 1.66 9.64 2.12
CA LEU A 84 2.40 8.46 2.52
C LEU A 84 3.88 8.61 2.19
N LEU A 85 4.19 9.10 0.99
CA LEU A 85 5.58 9.32 0.58
C LEU A 85 6.31 10.31 1.50
N LYS A 86 5.60 11.31 2.04
CA LYS A 86 6.18 12.27 2.95
C LYS A 86 6.29 11.75 4.39
N THR A 87 5.36 10.90 4.79
CA THR A 87 5.20 10.53 6.19
C THR A 87 6.04 9.32 6.58
N VAL A 88 6.20 8.37 5.67
CA VAL A 88 6.79 7.07 5.97
C VAL A 88 8.28 7.02 5.65
N ILE A 89 8.75 7.96 4.87
CA ILE A 89 10.13 8.00 4.38
C ILE A 89 11.04 8.64 5.42
N LEU A 90 11.25 8.09 6.48
CA LEU A 90 12.17 8.63 7.48
C LEU A 90 13.28 7.62 7.84
#